data_3c1e89f2e127e8cbd693146fb336dc65
#
_entry.id   3c1e89f2e127e8cbd693146fb336dc65
#
_cell.length_a   1.000
_cell.length_b   1.000
_cell.length_c   1.000
_cell.angle_alpha   90.00
_cell.angle_beta   90.00
_cell.angle_gamma   90.00
#
_symmetry.space_group_name_H-M   'P 1'
#
loop_
_entity.id
_entity.type
_entity.pdbx_description
1 polymer ?
#
loop_
_entity_poly.entity_id
_entity_poly.type
_entity_poly.pdbx_seq_one_letter_code
_entity_poly.pdbx_strand_id
1 'polypeptide(L)'
;MAKPRTLYDKIWDDHLVDEEPDGTCLIYIDRHLVHEVTSPQAFEGLRLSGRKVHAPDKTLCVVDHNVPTTDRRQKNPDPESEAQIAALAENAKLFGLEYFDEFDKRQGIVHIIGPEQGFTLPGTTLVCGDSHTATHGAFGALAYGIGTSEVEHVLATQTLIQTKSKNMRAVVDGKLLPGVTAKDIILAIIGEIGTAGGTGYAIEYAGEAIRALSMEGRMTVCNMSVEAGAKAGFIAPDEKAYAYLKDRPKAPKGQAWDQAMRYWQTVTSDDGAHFDREIRLDAAKLPPLVTWGTNPEQVVSVTGRVPRLEEIADAHKREAAERSLAYMGLKGGEKISDIALDRVFIGSCTNARIEDLRAAARIVDGKRVHANVSAMIVPGSGLVKQQAEAEGLDKIFLKAGFEWREPGCSMCLAMNPDKLAPGERCASTSNRNFEGRQGYKGRTHLVSPAMAAAAAVAGHFVDVREWN
;
A
#
# COMPACT_ATOMS: atom_id res chain seq x y z
N MET A 1 -14.44 30.45 -20.95
CA MET A 1 -13.47 29.88 -20.00
C MET A 1 -13.52 28.38 -20.14
N ALA A 2 -12.38 27.67 -20.05
CA ALA A 2 -12.38 26.21 -20.04
C ALA A 2 -13.14 25.70 -18.80
N LYS A 3 -13.81 24.55 -18.91
CA LYS A 3 -14.50 23.92 -17.79
C LYS A 3 -13.46 23.50 -16.73
N PRO A 4 -13.68 23.78 -15.42
CA PRO A 4 -12.79 23.32 -14.37
C PRO A 4 -12.63 21.79 -14.39
N ARG A 5 -11.39 21.29 -14.27
CA ARG A 5 -11.04 19.88 -14.33
C ARG A 5 -10.46 19.40 -13.01
N THR A 6 -10.75 18.16 -12.67
CA THR A 6 -10.09 17.48 -11.53
C THR A 6 -8.65 17.12 -11.87
N LEU A 7 -7.85 16.83 -10.85
CA LEU A 7 -6.51 16.27 -11.00
C LEU A 7 -6.53 15.01 -11.91
N TYR A 8 -7.49 14.11 -11.65
CA TYR A 8 -7.67 12.91 -12.47
C TYR A 8 -7.98 13.24 -13.93
N ASP A 9 -8.92 14.14 -14.19
CA ASP A 9 -9.26 14.53 -15.56
C ASP A 9 -8.07 15.11 -16.32
N LYS A 10 -7.25 15.92 -15.66
CA LYS A 10 -6.05 16.50 -16.28
C LYS A 10 -5.05 15.43 -16.71
N ILE A 11 -4.72 14.49 -15.79
CA ILE A 11 -3.78 13.41 -16.11
C ILE A 11 -4.37 12.50 -17.18
N TRP A 12 -5.65 12.16 -17.08
CA TRP A 12 -6.32 11.31 -18.07
C TRP A 12 -6.27 11.93 -19.46
N ASP A 13 -6.69 13.19 -19.59
CA ASP A 13 -6.75 13.89 -20.88
C ASP A 13 -5.35 14.07 -21.51
N ASP A 14 -4.31 14.29 -20.67
CA ASP A 14 -2.93 14.43 -21.14
C ASP A 14 -2.34 13.10 -21.67
N HIS A 15 -2.93 11.94 -21.29
CA HIS A 15 -2.47 10.60 -21.69
C HIS A 15 -3.45 9.87 -22.63
N LEU A 16 -4.57 10.48 -22.97
CA LEU A 16 -5.56 9.90 -23.89
C LEU A 16 -4.98 9.89 -25.32
N VAL A 17 -4.80 8.70 -25.87
CA VAL A 17 -4.31 8.51 -27.25
C VAL A 17 -5.48 8.44 -28.22
N ASP A 18 -6.54 7.71 -27.85
CA ASP A 18 -7.73 7.53 -28.67
C ASP A 18 -8.94 7.18 -27.80
N GLU A 19 -10.14 7.51 -28.28
CA GLU A 19 -11.41 7.22 -27.60
C GLU A 19 -12.43 6.73 -28.61
N GLU A 20 -12.93 5.51 -28.38
CA GLU A 20 -13.97 4.88 -29.18
C GLU A 20 -15.37 5.42 -28.83
N PRO A 21 -16.34 5.32 -29.73
CA PRO A 21 -17.70 5.83 -29.48
C PRO A 21 -18.42 5.21 -28.28
N ASP A 22 -18.00 4.03 -27.82
CA ASP A 22 -18.54 3.35 -26.64
C ASP A 22 -17.89 3.80 -25.32
N GLY A 23 -16.93 4.74 -25.36
CA GLY A 23 -16.18 5.25 -24.21
C GLY A 23 -14.96 4.41 -23.84
N THR A 24 -14.60 3.43 -24.66
CA THR A 24 -13.33 2.71 -24.53
C THR A 24 -12.18 3.62 -24.93
N CYS A 25 -11.19 3.75 -24.08
CA CYS A 25 -10.07 4.68 -24.27
C CYS A 25 -8.74 3.91 -24.37
N LEU A 26 -7.86 4.36 -25.25
CA LEU A 26 -6.46 3.96 -25.30
C LEU A 26 -5.63 5.00 -24.56
N ILE A 27 -4.99 4.59 -23.46
CA ILE A 27 -4.21 5.45 -22.58
C ILE A 27 -2.72 5.15 -22.71
N TYR A 28 -1.89 6.17 -22.88
CA TYR A 28 -0.44 6.04 -22.84
C TYR A 28 0.03 5.80 -21.39
N ILE A 29 1.01 4.91 -21.21
CA ILE A 29 1.59 4.56 -19.90
C ILE A 29 3.03 5.05 -19.83
N ASP A 30 3.33 5.97 -18.90
CA ASP A 30 4.68 6.53 -18.74
C ASP A 30 5.65 5.60 -18.05
N ARG A 31 5.16 4.80 -17.07
CA ARG A 31 6.01 3.99 -16.20
C ARG A 31 5.38 2.63 -15.96
N HIS A 32 6.21 1.61 -16.00
CA HIS A 32 5.81 0.23 -15.74
C HIS A 32 6.72 -0.39 -14.68
N LEU A 33 6.16 -0.72 -13.52
CA LEU A 33 6.82 -1.51 -12.50
C LEU A 33 6.46 -2.99 -12.69
N VAL A 34 7.45 -3.86 -12.65
CA VAL A 34 7.29 -5.29 -12.92
C VAL A 34 7.89 -6.11 -11.77
N HIS A 35 7.15 -7.10 -11.29
CA HIS A 35 7.62 -8.04 -10.28
C HIS A 35 7.44 -9.51 -10.73
N GLU A 36 7.98 -10.45 -9.96
CA GLU A 36 8.13 -11.84 -10.37
C GLU A 36 6.81 -12.62 -10.50
N VAL A 37 5.74 -12.22 -9.80
CA VAL A 37 4.51 -13.03 -9.72
C VAL A 37 3.64 -12.91 -10.99
N THR A 38 3.47 -11.71 -11.53
CA THR A 38 2.56 -11.44 -12.67
C THR A 38 3.29 -11.30 -14.01
N SER A 39 4.59 -11.46 -14.05
CA SER A 39 5.39 -11.21 -15.25
C SER A 39 5.78 -12.45 -16.09
N PRO A 40 5.88 -13.68 -15.57
CA PRO A 40 6.37 -14.81 -16.36
C PRO A 40 5.58 -15.04 -17.64
N GLN A 41 4.25 -15.12 -17.56
CA GLN A 41 3.37 -15.33 -18.71
C GLN A 41 3.36 -14.13 -19.67
N ALA A 42 3.47 -12.91 -19.15
CA ALA A 42 3.55 -11.70 -19.96
C ALA A 42 4.80 -11.69 -20.85
N PHE A 43 5.97 -12.01 -20.28
CA PHE A 43 7.21 -12.13 -21.04
C PHE A 43 7.20 -13.34 -22.02
N GLU A 44 6.54 -14.45 -21.63
CA GLU A 44 6.34 -15.59 -22.52
C GLU A 44 5.53 -15.19 -23.76
N GLY A 45 4.43 -14.44 -23.58
CA GLY A 45 3.64 -13.92 -24.69
C GLY A 45 4.46 -13.04 -25.64
N LEU A 46 5.34 -12.17 -25.11
CA LEU A 46 6.27 -11.38 -25.95
C LEU A 46 7.21 -12.28 -26.75
N ARG A 47 7.81 -13.32 -26.13
CA ARG A 47 8.71 -14.25 -26.84
C ARG A 47 7.99 -15.00 -27.93
N LEU A 48 6.82 -15.55 -27.66
CA LEU A 48 6.02 -16.32 -28.63
C LEU A 48 5.56 -15.46 -29.81
N SER A 49 5.24 -14.19 -29.57
CA SER A 49 4.84 -13.24 -30.60
C SER A 49 6.02 -12.56 -31.31
N GLY A 50 7.27 -12.84 -30.90
CA GLY A 50 8.46 -12.21 -31.46
C GLY A 50 8.56 -10.71 -31.18
N ARG A 51 7.86 -10.21 -30.16
CA ARG A 51 7.85 -8.79 -29.78
C ARG A 51 8.97 -8.45 -28.81
N LYS A 52 9.39 -7.21 -28.85
CA LYS A 52 10.34 -6.62 -27.88
C LYS A 52 9.59 -5.80 -26.85
N VAL A 53 10.22 -5.51 -25.72
CA VAL A 53 9.73 -4.47 -24.82
C VAL A 53 9.86 -3.12 -25.53
N HIS A 54 8.74 -2.36 -25.58
CA HIS A 54 8.65 -1.11 -26.33
C HIS A 54 9.55 -0.01 -25.75
N ALA A 55 9.54 0.15 -24.43
CA ALA A 55 10.30 1.19 -23.74
C ALA A 55 11.02 0.62 -22.50
N PRO A 56 12.20 -0.03 -22.68
CA PRO A 56 12.96 -0.61 -21.58
C PRO A 56 13.34 0.39 -20.48
N ASP A 57 13.63 1.63 -20.84
CA ASP A 57 14.00 2.72 -19.93
C ASP A 57 12.82 3.23 -19.05
N LYS A 58 11.58 2.89 -19.44
CA LYS A 58 10.35 3.18 -18.70
C LYS A 58 9.84 2.00 -17.89
N THR A 59 10.58 0.89 -17.87
CA THR A 59 10.26 -0.35 -17.16
C THR A 59 11.30 -0.61 -16.08
N LEU A 60 10.86 -0.87 -14.85
CA LEU A 60 11.74 -1.21 -13.73
C LEU A 60 11.26 -2.51 -13.09
N CYS A 61 12.14 -3.50 -13.01
CA CYS A 61 11.86 -4.81 -12.46
C CYS A 61 12.45 -4.98 -11.06
N VAL A 62 11.73 -5.68 -10.18
CA VAL A 62 12.20 -6.02 -8.83
C VAL A 62 11.55 -7.32 -8.37
N VAL A 63 12.23 -8.09 -7.53
CA VAL A 63 11.66 -9.22 -6.79
C VAL A 63 11.28 -8.80 -5.38
N ASP A 64 10.05 -9.08 -4.96
CA ASP A 64 9.56 -8.61 -3.66
C ASP A 64 8.53 -9.53 -2.97
N HIS A 65 7.77 -10.32 -3.73
CA HIS A 65 6.69 -11.15 -3.21
C HIS A 65 7.18 -12.51 -2.71
N ASN A 66 8.00 -13.17 -3.49
CA ASN A 66 8.46 -14.55 -3.28
C ASN A 66 9.82 -14.64 -2.57
N VAL A 67 10.49 -13.51 -2.36
CA VAL A 67 11.79 -13.49 -1.71
C VAL A 67 11.68 -13.81 -0.22
N PRO A 68 12.54 -14.71 0.31
CA PRO A 68 12.63 -14.95 1.74
C PRO A 68 13.05 -13.68 2.47
N THR A 69 12.50 -13.47 3.67
CA THR A 69 12.94 -12.38 4.57
C THR A 69 13.95 -12.86 5.63
N THR A 70 14.36 -14.11 5.54
CA THR A 70 15.46 -14.73 6.28
C THR A 70 16.78 -14.64 5.48
N ASP A 71 17.79 -15.45 5.83
CA ASP A 71 19.07 -15.47 5.11
C ASP A 71 18.89 -15.97 3.66
N ARG A 72 18.96 -15.06 2.70
CA ARG A 72 18.77 -15.31 1.26
C ARG A 72 19.90 -16.07 0.59
N ARG A 73 21.02 -16.30 1.28
CA ARG A 73 22.11 -17.18 0.79
C ARG A 73 21.73 -18.66 0.88
N GLN A 74 20.69 -18.97 1.64
CA GLN A 74 20.13 -20.32 1.69
C GLN A 74 19.16 -20.51 0.52
N LYS A 75 19.05 -21.75 0.07
CA LYS A 75 18.10 -22.12 -0.98
C LYS A 75 16.68 -21.76 -0.57
N ASN A 76 15.92 -21.15 -1.49
CA ASN A 76 14.49 -20.89 -1.25
C ASN A 76 13.77 -22.22 -1.00
N PRO A 77 13.04 -22.39 0.12
CA PRO A 77 12.34 -23.63 0.43
C PRO A 77 11.16 -23.91 -0.50
N ASP A 78 10.68 -22.91 -1.24
CA ASP A 78 9.57 -23.02 -2.16
C ASP A 78 10.09 -23.01 -3.62
N PRO A 79 10.01 -24.18 -4.34
CA PRO A 79 10.50 -24.27 -5.71
C PRO A 79 9.74 -23.38 -6.71
N GLU A 80 8.45 -23.10 -6.48
CA GLU A 80 7.65 -22.24 -7.36
C GLU A 80 8.13 -20.78 -7.22
N SER A 81 8.31 -20.32 -6.01
CA SER A 81 8.89 -19.00 -5.71
C SER A 81 10.27 -18.84 -6.36
N GLU A 82 11.15 -19.85 -6.22
CA GLU A 82 12.49 -19.86 -6.84
C GLU A 82 12.39 -19.76 -8.38
N ALA A 83 11.48 -20.50 -8.99
CA ALA A 83 11.28 -20.48 -10.44
C ALA A 83 10.78 -19.12 -10.94
N GLN A 84 9.87 -18.46 -10.22
CA GLN A 84 9.37 -17.12 -10.59
C GLN A 84 10.45 -16.04 -10.46
N ILE A 85 11.28 -16.09 -9.42
CA ILE A 85 12.43 -15.20 -9.24
C ILE A 85 13.41 -15.38 -10.39
N ALA A 86 13.79 -16.62 -10.71
CA ALA A 86 14.69 -16.93 -11.80
C ALA A 86 14.15 -16.47 -13.17
N ALA A 87 12.85 -16.70 -13.42
CA ALA A 87 12.20 -16.29 -14.65
C ALA A 87 12.24 -14.76 -14.86
N LEU A 88 12.02 -13.97 -13.80
CA LEU A 88 12.13 -12.51 -13.89
C LEU A 88 13.56 -12.07 -14.20
N ALA A 89 14.57 -12.67 -13.55
CA ALA A 89 15.99 -12.38 -13.81
C ALA A 89 16.38 -12.66 -15.27
N GLU A 90 15.97 -13.83 -15.80
CA GLU A 90 16.21 -14.20 -17.20
C GLU A 90 15.52 -13.24 -18.17
N ASN A 91 14.27 -12.90 -17.92
CA ASN A 91 13.49 -11.99 -18.75
C ASN A 91 14.06 -10.57 -18.74
N ALA A 92 14.41 -10.06 -17.56
CA ALA A 92 15.03 -8.74 -17.44
C ALA A 92 16.35 -8.65 -18.24
N LYS A 93 17.17 -9.70 -18.17
CA LYS A 93 18.41 -9.81 -18.96
C LYS A 93 18.12 -9.90 -20.46
N LEU A 94 17.17 -10.73 -20.87
CA LEU A 94 16.80 -10.95 -22.28
C LEU A 94 16.31 -9.67 -22.95
N PHE A 95 15.48 -8.89 -22.25
CA PHE A 95 14.84 -7.68 -22.78
C PHE A 95 15.62 -6.38 -22.43
N GLY A 96 16.77 -6.49 -21.74
CA GLY A 96 17.62 -5.35 -21.37
C GLY A 96 16.96 -4.40 -20.37
N LEU A 97 16.20 -4.93 -19.41
CA LEU A 97 15.51 -4.17 -18.40
C LEU A 97 16.35 -3.96 -17.16
N GLU A 98 16.19 -2.82 -16.49
CA GLU A 98 16.76 -2.61 -15.16
C GLU A 98 16.08 -3.52 -14.15
N TYR A 99 16.86 -4.22 -13.35
CA TYR A 99 16.37 -5.23 -12.42
C TYR A 99 17.11 -5.15 -11.09
N PHE A 100 16.34 -5.10 -10.01
CA PHE A 100 16.85 -5.20 -8.65
C PHE A 100 16.59 -6.63 -8.15
N ASP A 101 17.65 -7.43 -8.16
CA ASP A 101 17.61 -8.80 -7.63
C ASP A 101 17.57 -8.80 -6.09
N GLU A 102 17.45 -9.99 -5.51
CA GLU A 102 17.33 -10.19 -4.07
C GLU A 102 18.56 -9.74 -3.24
N PHE A 103 19.69 -9.48 -3.90
CA PHE A 103 20.95 -9.03 -3.28
C PHE A 103 21.26 -7.55 -3.58
N ASP A 104 20.51 -6.91 -4.46
CA ASP A 104 20.69 -5.48 -4.73
C ASP A 104 20.24 -4.67 -3.49
N LYS A 105 21.09 -3.76 -3.04
CA LYS A 105 20.76 -2.87 -1.92
C LYS A 105 19.51 -2.01 -2.13
N ARG A 106 19.06 -1.84 -3.39
CA ARG A 106 17.84 -1.10 -3.76
C ARG A 106 16.61 -2.00 -3.80
N GLN A 107 16.81 -3.33 -3.65
CA GLN A 107 15.71 -4.28 -3.63
C GLN A 107 14.74 -3.96 -2.49
N GLY A 108 13.47 -4.19 -2.73
CA GLY A 108 12.39 -4.00 -1.77
C GLY A 108 11.03 -4.07 -2.44
N ILE A 109 10.00 -3.82 -1.67
CA ILE A 109 8.62 -3.84 -2.14
C ILE A 109 8.45 -2.85 -3.30
N VAL A 110 7.88 -3.31 -4.41
CA VAL A 110 7.75 -2.56 -5.68
C VAL A 110 7.17 -1.15 -5.47
N HIS A 111 6.19 -0.99 -4.58
CA HIS A 111 5.55 0.31 -4.28
C HIS A 111 6.34 1.19 -3.29
N ILE A 112 7.48 0.69 -2.79
CA ILE A 112 8.43 1.47 -2.00
C ILE A 112 9.61 1.89 -2.88
N ILE A 113 10.16 0.98 -3.67
CA ILE A 113 11.32 1.28 -4.51
C ILE A 113 11.00 2.29 -5.61
N GLY A 114 9.80 2.27 -6.19
CA GLY A 114 9.39 3.24 -7.20
C GLY A 114 9.54 4.70 -6.75
N PRO A 115 8.93 5.11 -5.62
CA PRO A 115 9.16 6.42 -5.00
C PRO A 115 10.62 6.66 -4.59
N GLU A 116 11.28 5.71 -3.94
CA GLU A 116 12.66 5.86 -3.49
C GLU A 116 13.64 6.14 -4.62
N GLN A 117 13.41 5.54 -5.78
CA GLN A 117 14.23 5.78 -6.96
C GLN A 117 13.84 7.06 -7.73
N GLY A 118 12.72 7.72 -7.37
CA GLY A 118 12.17 8.82 -8.17
C GLY A 118 11.62 8.35 -9.52
N PHE A 119 11.23 7.08 -9.61
CA PHE A 119 10.57 6.51 -10.79
C PHE A 119 9.10 6.92 -10.85
N THR A 120 8.48 7.14 -9.69
CA THR A 120 7.14 7.73 -9.54
C THR A 120 7.23 9.24 -9.61
N LEU A 121 6.51 9.86 -10.54
CA LEU A 121 6.53 11.31 -10.76
C LEU A 121 5.11 11.88 -10.83
N PRO A 122 4.88 13.14 -10.40
CA PRO A 122 3.58 13.79 -10.53
C PRO A 122 3.11 13.90 -12.00
N GLY A 123 1.82 13.71 -12.19
CA GLY A 123 1.18 13.87 -13.51
C GLY A 123 1.50 12.75 -14.51
N THR A 124 2.16 11.67 -14.08
CA THR A 124 2.44 10.49 -14.93
C THR A 124 1.41 9.40 -14.75
N THR A 125 1.28 8.54 -15.73
CA THR A 125 0.60 7.24 -15.64
C THR A 125 1.60 6.18 -15.21
N LEU A 126 1.23 5.33 -14.23
CA LEU A 126 2.08 4.26 -13.73
C LEU A 126 1.27 2.99 -13.49
N VAL A 127 1.74 1.86 -14.01
CA VAL A 127 1.09 0.56 -13.82
C VAL A 127 2.03 -0.50 -13.26
N CYS A 128 1.46 -1.49 -12.62
CA CYS A 128 2.15 -2.68 -12.11
C CYS A 128 1.16 -3.84 -12.03
N GLY A 129 1.65 -5.05 -12.12
CA GLY A 129 0.86 -6.27 -11.91
C GLY A 129 0.44 -6.52 -10.45
N ASP A 130 0.39 -5.49 -9.61
CA ASP A 130 -0.02 -5.52 -8.21
C ASP A 130 -1.14 -4.52 -7.93
N SER A 131 -2.13 -4.93 -7.16
CA SER A 131 -3.32 -4.12 -6.85
C SER A 131 -3.02 -2.83 -6.07
N HIS A 132 -1.94 -2.80 -5.26
CA HIS A 132 -1.59 -1.62 -4.44
C HIS A 132 -0.77 -0.56 -5.18
N THR A 133 -0.73 -0.62 -6.50
CA THR A 133 -0.12 0.39 -7.37
C THR A 133 -0.70 1.79 -7.13
N ALA A 134 -1.92 1.90 -6.62
CA ALA A 134 -2.51 3.17 -6.18
C ALA A 134 -1.65 3.95 -5.16
N THR A 135 -0.70 3.30 -4.47
CA THR A 135 0.30 3.94 -3.59
C THR A 135 0.98 5.15 -4.25
N HIS A 136 1.29 5.03 -5.53
CA HIS A 136 2.01 6.06 -6.29
C HIS A 136 1.19 7.33 -6.52
N GLY A 137 -0.14 7.27 -6.36
CA GLY A 137 -1.02 8.42 -6.39
C GLY A 137 -0.76 9.45 -5.26
N ALA A 138 -0.02 9.07 -4.22
CA ALA A 138 0.48 9.99 -3.20
C ALA A 138 1.35 11.13 -3.75
N PHE A 139 1.91 10.94 -4.95
CA PHE A 139 2.69 11.90 -5.69
C PHE A 139 1.89 12.62 -6.79
N GLY A 140 0.58 12.39 -6.89
CA GLY A 140 -0.24 12.89 -7.98
C GLY A 140 0.01 12.16 -9.30
N ALA A 141 0.36 10.87 -9.25
CA ALA A 141 0.42 9.99 -10.43
C ALA A 141 -0.90 9.24 -10.62
N LEU A 142 -1.34 9.05 -11.85
CA LEU A 142 -2.43 8.13 -12.18
C LEU A 142 -1.88 6.70 -12.17
N ALA A 143 -2.01 6.04 -11.01
CA ALA A 143 -1.40 4.75 -10.78
C ALA A 143 -2.44 3.69 -10.37
N TYR A 144 -2.39 2.53 -11.01
CA TYR A 144 -3.32 1.43 -10.74
C TYR A 144 -2.76 0.07 -11.14
N GLY A 145 -3.28 -0.98 -10.47
CA GLY A 145 -2.94 -2.37 -10.75
C GLY A 145 -3.57 -2.88 -12.04
N ILE A 146 -2.84 -3.76 -12.72
CA ILE A 146 -3.24 -4.38 -13.98
C ILE A 146 -3.05 -5.90 -13.94
N GLY A 147 -3.80 -6.62 -14.78
CA GLY A 147 -3.68 -8.08 -14.92
C GLY A 147 -2.49 -8.51 -15.79
N THR A 148 -2.13 -9.79 -15.74
CA THR A 148 -0.97 -10.35 -16.46
C THR A 148 -1.00 -10.10 -17.97
N SER A 149 -2.17 -10.23 -18.62
CA SER A 149 -2.32 -9.92 -20.07
C SER A 149 -2.18 -8.43 -20.37
N GLU A 150 -2.57 -7.56 -19.44
CA GLU A 150 -2.35 -6.12 -19.55
C GLU A 150 -0.87 -5.77 -19.34
N VAL A 151 -0.15 -6.50 -18.46
CA VAL A 151 1.31 -6.38 -18.32
C VAL A 151 2.01 -6.67 -19.66
N GLU A 152 1.63 -7.76 -20.35
CA GLU A 152 2.13 -8.06 -21.70
C GLU A 152 1.84 -6.93 -22.69
N HIS A 153 0.61 -6.43 -22.69
CA HIS A 153 0.18 -5.36 -23.58
C HIS A 153 1.01 -4.08 -23.37
N VAL A 154 1.18 -3.64 -22.13
CA VAL A 154 1.98 -2.45 -21.81
C VAL A 154 3.46 -2.65 -22.15
N LEU A 155 4.04 -3.81 -21.86
CA LEU A 155 5.42 -4.12 -22.28
C LEU A 155 5.59 -4.02 -23.80
N ALA A 156 4.60 -4.47 -24.57
CA ALA A 156 4.65 -4.47 -26.03
C ALA A 156 4.38 -3.11 -26.68
N THR A 157 3.55 -2.25 -26.07
CA THR A 157 2.97 -1.07 -26.76
C THR A 157 3.10 0.23 -26.00
N GLN A 158 3.38 0.19 -24.72
CA GLN A 158 3.35 1.33 -23.78
C GLN A 158 1.96 2.00 -23.69
N THR A 159 0.92 1.27 -24.01
CA THR A 159 -0.48 1.73 -23.94
C THR A 159 -1.36 0.72 -23.20
N LEU A 160 -2.55 1.16 -22.82
CA LEU A 160 -3.53 0.29 -22.16
C LEU A 160 -4.96 0.71 -22.52
N ILE A 161 -5.81 -0.27 -22.76
CA ILE A 161 -7.24 -0.06 -23.01
C ILE A 161 -7.97 0.06 -21.66
N GLN A 162 -8.65 1.18 -21.42
CA GLN A 162 -9.34 1.49 -20.18
C GLN A 162 -10.63 2.26 -20.42
N THR A 163 -11.52 2.25 -19.42
CA THR A 163 -12.68 3.14 -19.37
C THR A 163 -12.44 4.20 -18.28
N LYS A 164 -12.79 5.46 -18.58
CA LYS A 164 -12.62 6.58 -17.63
C LYS A 164 -13.48 6.37 -16.39
N SER A 165 -12.87 6.44 -15.21
CA SER A 165 -13.57 6.38 -13.93
C SER A 165 -14.29 7.67 -13.60
N LYS A 166 -15.30 7.62 -12.72
CA LYS A 166 -15.91 8.80 -12.11
C LYS A 166 -14.97 9.43 -11.09
N ASN A 167 -15.18 10.70 -10.81
CA ASN A 167 -14.41 11.46 -9.82
C ASN A 167 -15.07 11.37 -8.43
N MET A 168 -14.31 10.94 -7.42
CA MET A 168 -14.72 10.99 -6.01
C MET A 168 -13.72 11.82 -5.22
N ARG A 169 -14.20 12.61 -4.25
CA ARG A 169 -13.33 13.34 -3.32
C ARG A 169 -13.59 12.92 -1.89
N ALA A 170 -12.52 12.61 -1.15
CA ALA A 170 -12.55 12.37 0.29
C ALA A 170 -11.81 13.50 1.00
N VAL A 171 -12.54 14.36 1.70
CA VAL A 171 -12.01 15.52 2.41
C VAL A 171 -11.87 15.17 3.89
N VAL A 172 -10.66 15.32 4.43
CA VAL A 172 -10.38 15.14 5.85
C VAL A 172 -9.83 16.44 6.40
N ASP A 173 -10.67 17.18 7.10
CA ASP A 173 -10.35 18.49 7.67
C ASP A 173 -10.02 18.40 9.16
N GLY A 174 -9.38 19.46 9.68
CA GLY A 174 -8.93 19.52 11.07
C GLY A 174 -7.58 18.85 11.29
N LYS A 175 -7.20 18.72 12.57
CA LYS A 175 -5.91 18.15 12.98
C LYS A 175 -6.08 16.80 13.62
N LEU A 176 -5.23 15.85 13.25
CA LEU A 176 -5.16 14.55 13.90
C LEU A 176 -4.77 14.70 15.37
N LEU A 177 -5.43 13.96 16.23
CA LEU A 177 -5.03 13.82 17.64
C LEU A 177 -3.73 13.01 17.76
N PRO A 178 -2.93 13.21 18.80
CA PRO A 178 -1.77 12.36 19.09
C PRO A 178 -2.16 10.86 19.07
N GLY A 179 -1.32 10.02 18.48
CA GLY A 179 -1.57 8.57 18.34
C GLY A 179 -2.45 8.15 17.18
N VAL A 180 -3.12 9.10 16.50
CA VAL A 180 -3.89 8.85 15.27
C VAL A 180 -3.00 9.07 14.04
N THR A 181 -3.07 8.19 13.07
CA THR A 181 -2.16 8.14 11.92
C THR A 181 -2.91 8.14 10.57
N ALA A 182 -2.17 8.17 9.49
CA ALA A 182 -2.69 8.00 8.13
C ALA A 182 -3.45 6.66 7.94
N LYS A 183 -3.03 5.61 8.67
CA LYS A 183 -3.72 4.31 8.66
C LYS A 183 -5.14 4.42 9.22
N ASP A 184 -5.30 5.19 10.29
CA ASP A 184 -6.61 5.41 10.91
C ASP A 184 -7.51 6.25 9.99
N ILE A 185 -6.96 7.24 9.28
CA ILE A 185 -7.71 8.01 8.27
C ILE A 185 -8.29 7.07 7.20
N ILE A 186 -7.47 6.25 6.58
CA ILE A 186 -7.94 5.41 5.47
C ILE A 186 -8.87 4.30 5.95
N LEU A 187 -8.64 3.73 7.13
CA LEU A 187 -9.56 2.77 7.73
C LEU A 187 -10.92 3.41 8.06
N ALA A 188 -10.93 4.65 8.55
CA ALA A 188 -12.17 5.39 8.79
C ALA A 188 -12.93 5.66 7.47
N ILE A 189 -12.24 6.06 6.41
CA ILE A 189 -12.85 6.26 5.09
C ILE A 189 -13.48 4.96 4.59
N ILE A 190 -12.74 3.84 4.66
CA ILE A 190 -13.26 2.54 4.22
C ILE A 190 -14.43 2.08 5.09
N GLY A 191 -14.37 2.32 6.40
CA GLY A 191 -15.47 2.05 7.32
C GLY A 191 -16.74 2.82 6.98
N GLU A 192 -16.61 4.08 6.54
CA GLU A 192 -17.72 4.95 6.16
C GLU A 192 -18.36 4.55 4.83
N ILE A 193 -17.54 4.30 3.78
CA ILE A 193 -18.06 4.06 2.43
C ILE A 193 -18.23 2.58 2.07
N GLY A 194 -17.62 1.69 2.85
CA GLY A 194 -17.56 0.25 2.58
C GLY A 194 -16.49 -0.14 1.55
N THR A 195 -16.20 -1.45 1.48
CA THR A 195 -15.20 -2.03 0.55
C THR A 195 -15.57 -1.93 -0.93
N ALA A 196 -16.82 -1.64 -1.25
CA ALA A 196 -17.29 -1.40 -2.63
C ALA A 196 -17.65 0.07 -2.92
N GLY A 197 -17.53 0.96 -1.91
CA GLY A 197 -17.98 2.34 -2.01
C GLY A 197 -17.24 3.19 -3.05
N GLY A 198 -16.02 2.82 -3.39
CA GLY A 198 -15.19 3.45 -4.42
C GLY A 198 -15.23 2.78 -5.78
N THR A 199 -16.07 1.74 -5.97
CA THR A 199 -16.14 1.00 -7.25
C THR A 199 -16.56 1.93 -8.39
N GLY A 200 -15.75 1.94 -9.45
CA GLY A 200 -15.94 2.83 -10.61
C GLY A 200 -15.47 4.27 -10.40
N TYR A 201 -14.79 4.54 -9.29
CA TYR A 201 -14.22 5.86 -8.98
C TYR A 201 -12.69 5.85 -8.94
N ALA A 202 -12.14 7.03 -9.25
CA ALA A 202 -10.81 7.48 -8.84
C ALA A 202 -11.00 8.46 -7.68
N ILE A 203 -10.32 8.24 -6.54
CA ILE A 203 -10.53 9.01 -5.30
C ILE A 203 -9.43 10.05 -5.13
N GLU A 204 -9.79 11.32 -5.07
CA GLU A 204 -8.88 12.39 -4.65
C GLU A 204 -9.04 12.64 -3.14
N TYR A 205 -7.95 12.48 -2.41
CA TYR A 205 -7.89 12.79 -0.97
C TYR A 205 -7.45 14.23 -0.77
N ALA A 206 -8.21 14.99 0.00
CA ALA A 206 -8.02 16.41 0.22
C ALA A 206 -8.30 16.80 1.68
N GLY A 207 -8.12 18.08 2.00
CA GLY A 207 -8.38 18.61 3.34
C GLY A 207 -7.09 18.92 4.11
N GLU A 208 -7.25 19.60 5.26
CA GLU A 208 -6.11 20.05 6.08
C GLU A 208 -5.29 18.87 6.60
N ALA A 209 -5.95 17.83 7.12
CA ALA A 209 -5.28 16.66 7.67
C ALA A 209 -4.47 15.91 6.60
N ILE A 210 -4.99 15.77 5.38
CA ILE A 210 -4.28 15.12 4.26
C ILE A 210 -3.04 15.91 3.85
N ARG A 211 -3.15 17.23 3.72
CA ARG A 211 -2.00 18.10 3.39
C ARG A 211 -0.94 18.08 4.49
N ALA A 212 -1.37 17.92 5.75
CA ALA A 212 -0.46 17.84 6.89
C ALA A 212 0.37 16.55 6.93
N LEU A 213 -0.09 15.44 6.33
CA LEU A 213 0.62 14.17 6.28
C LEU A 213 2.02 14.30 5.66
N SER A 214 2.94 13.47 6.14
CA SER A 214 4.21 13.16 5.46
C SER A 214 3.95 12.44 4.15
N MET A 215 4.97 12.27 3.31
CA MET A 215 4.84 11.47 2.08
C MET A 215 4.54 10.00 2.40
N GLU A 216 5.14 9.45 3.45
CA GLU A 216 4.88 8.10 3.96
C GLU A 216 3.40 7.93 4.34
N GLY A 217 2.84 8.88 5.08
CA GLY A 217 1.43 8.89 5.43
C GLY A 217 0.51 9.00 4.22
N ARG A 218 0.86 9.84 3.23
CA ARG A 218 0.11 9.95 1.96
C ARG A 218 0.14 8.64 1.17
N MET A 219 1.29 7.98 1.12
CA MET A 219 1.42 6.66 0.49
C MET A 219 0.55 5.62 1.19
N THR A 220 0.43 5.64 2.53
CA THR A 220 -0.48 4.77 3.28
C THR A 220 -1.94 4.99 2.89
N VAL A 221 -2.39 6.25 2.79
CA VAL A 221 -3.77 6.57 2.38
C VAL A 221 -4.05 6.09 0.96
N CYS A 222 -3.20 6.45 -0.01
CA CYS A 222 -3.38 6.05 -1.41
C CYS A 222 -3.26 4.54 -1.62
N ASN A 223 -2.37 3.86 -0.87
CA ASN A 223 -2.19 2.40 -0.92
C ASN A 223 -3.52 1.67 -0.72
N MET A 224 -4.29 2.07 0.28
CA MET A 224 -5.53 1.39 0.64
C MET A 224 -6.78 1.88 -0.10
N SER A 225 -6.65 2.71 -1.14
CA SER A 225 -7.78 3.11 -1.99
C SER A 225 -8.47 1.92 -2.65
N VAL A 226 -7.68 0.92 -3.04
CA VAL A 226 -8.18 -0.31 -3.66
C VAL A 226 -9.03 -1.15 -2.68
N GLU A 227 -8.81 -1.01 -1.37
CA GLU A 227 -9.62 -1.67 -0.34
C GLU A 227 -11.02 -1.05 -0.20
N ALA A 228 -11.21 0.17 -0.68
CA ALA A 228 -12.51 0.79 -0.87
C ALA A 228 -13.16 0.44 -2.23
N GLY A 229 -12.50 -0.37 -3.06
CA GLY A 229 -12.93 -0.73 -4.40
C GLY A 229 -12.56 0.30 -5.48
N ALA A 230 -11.81 1.35 -5.15
CA ALA A 230 -11.44 2.39 -6.10
C ALA A 230 -10.39 1.92 -7.12
N LYS A 231 -10.46 2.45 -8.33
CA LYS A 231 -9.46 2.20 -9.39
C LYS A 231 -8.10 2.80 -9.04
N ALA A 232 -8.09 4.02 -8.50
CA ALA A 232 -6.90 4.76 -8.12
C ALA A 232 -7.21 5.70 -6.94
N GLY A 233 -6.18 6.15 -6.25
CA GLY A 233 -6.27 7.16 -5.21
C GLY A 233 -5.19 8.21 -5.41
N PHE A 234 -5.51 9.50 -5.20
CA PHE A 234 -4.61 10.61 -5.47
C PHE A 234 -4.51 11.56 -4.30
N ILE A 235 -3.35 12.17 -4.18
CA ILE A 235 -3.17 13.41 -3.42
C ILE A 235 -2.45 14.39 -4.35
N ALA A 236 -2.99 15.59 -4.47
CA ALA A 236 -2.36 16.63 -5.28
C ALA A 236 -0.91 16.87 -4.82
N PRO A 237 0.08 16.87 -5.74
CA PRO A 237 1.47 17.08 -5.38
C PRO A 237 1.69 18.48 -4.85
N ASP A 238 2.53 18.61 -3.85
CA ASP A 238 2.90 19.87 -3.22
C ASP A 238 4.41 19.89 -2.88
N GLU A 239 4.85 20.88 -2.13
CA GLU A 239 6.24 21.07 -1.73
C GLU A 239 6.85 19.83 -1.04
N LYS A 240 6.04 19.05 -0.33
CA LYS A 240 6.51 17.81 0.31
C LYS A 240 6.82 16.75 -0.74
N ALA A 241 5.96 16.59 -1.75
CA ALA A 241 6.19 15.65 -2.85
C ALA A 241 7.43 16.07 -3.66
N TYR A 242 7.58 17.36 -3.95
CA TYR A 242 8.74 17.88 -4.69
C TYR A 242 10.04 17.69 -3.90
N ALA A 243 10.03 17.99 -2.59
CA ALA A 243 11.19 17.80 -1.72
C ALA A 243 11.58 16.30 -1.60
N TYR A 244 10.60 15.40 -1.55
CA TYR A 244 10.85 13.96 -1.51
C TYR A 244 11.53 13.46 -2.80
N LEU A 245 11.11 13.98 -3.96
CA LEU A 245 11.62 13.56 -5.27
C LEU A 245 12.95 14.20 -5.65
N LYS A 246 13.26 15.35 -5.05
CA LYS A 246 14.49 16.06 -5.37
C LYS A 246 15.71 15.17 -5.16
N ASP A 247 16.59 15.16 -6.14
CA ASP A 247 17.85 14.43 -6.16
C ASP A 247 17.72 12.89 -6.16
N ARG A 248 16.52 12.34 -6.26
CA ARG A 248 16.33 10.89 -6.43
C ARG A 248 16.98 10.42 -7.75
N PRO A 249 17.48 9.16 -7.82
CA PRO A 249 18.26 8.69 -8.96
C PRO A 249 17.61 8.87 -10.33
N LYS A 250 16.31 8.60 -10.43
CA LYS A 250 15.51 8.66 -11.68
C LYS A 250 14.64 9.90 -11.81
N ALA A 251 14.66 10.80 -10.84
CA ALA A 251 13.98 12.07 -10.94
C ALA A 251 14.69 12.99 -11.95
N PRO A 252 13.96 13.89 -12.63
CA PRO A 252 14.55 14.88 -13.53
C PRO A 252 15.63 15.70 -12.81
N LYS A 253 16.65 16.18 -13.56
CA LYS A 253 17.76 16.95 -13.01
C LYS A 253 18.00 18.22 -13.82
N GLY A 254 18.53 19.27 -13.17
CA GLY A 254 18.86 20.54 -13.82
C GLY A 254 17.66 21.14 -14.52
N GLN A 255 17.83 21.55 -15.78
CA GLN A 255 16.77 22.20 -16.57
C GLN A 255 15.52 21.31 -16.75
N ALA A 256 15.67 19.99 -16.81
CA ALA A 256 14.55 19.06 -16.88
C ALA A 256 13.73 19.06 -15.57
N TRP A 257 14.39 19.25 -14.41
CA TRP A 257 13.68 19.43 -13.14
C TRP A 257 12.83 20.72 -13.15
N ASP A 258 13.39 21.82 -13.64
CA ASP A 258 12.66 23.09 -13.70
C ASP A 258 11.47 23.04 -14.66
N GLN A 259 11.57 22.26 -15.74
CA GLN A 259 10.46 21.99 -16.64
C GLN A 259 9.38 21.14 -15.98
N ALA A 260 9.80 20.06 -15.31
CA ALA A 260 8.91 19.18 -14.57
C ALA A 260 8.15 19.93 -13.47
N MET A 261 8.85 20.77 -12.69
CA MET A 261 8.24 21.59 -11.64
C MET A 261 7.13 22.50 -12.18
N ARG A 262 7.33 23.15 -13.33
CA ARG A 262 6.29 23.97 -13.96
C ARG A 262 5.04 23.17 -14.32
N TYR A 263 5.21 21.94 -14.79
CA TYR A 263 4.10 21.03 -15.08
C TYR A 263 3.45 20.52 -13.79
N TRP A 264 4.24 20.02 -12.84
CA TRP A 264 3.74 19.43 -11.59
C TRP A 264 2.86 20.41 -10.78
N GLN A 265 3.18 21.71 -10.81
CA GLN A 265 2.37 22.73 -10.16
C GLN A 265 0.97 22.92 -10.80
N THR A 266 0.75 22.43 -12.01
CA THR A 266 -0.56 22.43 -12.67
C THR A 266 -1.38 21.17 -12.36
N VAL A 267 -0.75 20.14 -11.82
CA VAL A 267 -1.34 18.83 -11.52
C VAL A 267 -2.11 18.87 -10.20
N THR A 268 -3.13 19.70 -10.17
CA THR A 268 -4.06 19.88 -9.04
C THR A 268 -5.46 20.08 -9.60
N SER A 269 -6.50 19.75 -8.82
CA SER A 269 -7.87 20.06 -9.23
C SER A 269 -8.11 21.56 -9.26
N ASP A 270 -8.80 22.04 -10.29
CA ASP A 270 -9.19 23.44 -10.42
C ASP A 270 -10.26 23.80 -9.39
N ASP A 271 -10.31 25.09 -9.01
CA ASP A 271 -11.41 25.59 -8.19
C ASP A 271 -12.73 25.41 -8.94
N GLY A 272 -13.72 24.81 -8.24
CA GLY A 272 -15.01 24.49 -8.83
C GLY A 272 -15.04 23.25 -9.73
N ALA A 273 -13.98 22.42 -9.75
CA ALA A 273 -14.01 21.13 -10.42
C ALA A 273 -15.13 20.24 -9.86
N HIS A 274 -15.80 19.53 -10.77
CA HIS A 274 -16.91 18.65 -10.40
C HIS A 274 -16.43 17.30 -9.90
N PHE A 275 -16.97 16.85 -8.77
CA PHE A 275 -16.82 15.50 -8.28
C PHE A 275 -18.19 14.83 -8.24
N ASP A 276 -18.29 13.60 -8.76
CA ASP A 276 -19.53 12.83 -8.80
C ASP A 276 -19.99 12.40 -7.40
N ARG A 277 -19.04 12.26 -6.47
CA ARG A 277 -19.26 11.95 -5.07
C ARG A 277 -18.26 12.65 -4.17
N GLU A 278 -18.69 13.15 -3.03
CA GLU A 278 -17.82 13.71 -2.01
C GLU A 278 -18.19 13.15 -0.63
N ILE A 279 -17.17 12.84 0.18
CA ILE A 279 -17.29 12.49 1.58
C ILE A 279 -16.42 13.42 2.42
N ARG A 280 -16.81 13.66 3.67
CA ARG A 280 -16.10 14.54 4.60
C ARG A 280 -15.93 13.90 5.96
N LEU A 281 -14.71 13.92 6.50
CA LEU A 281 -14.39 13.47 7.84
C LEU A 281 -13.73 14.60 8.63
N ASP A 282 -13.96 14.59 9.93
CA ASP A 282 -13.31 15.47 10.89
C ASP A 282 -12.16 14.71 11.57
N ALA A 283 -10.94 15.10 11.25
CA ALA A 283 -9.71 14.47 11.77
C ALA A 283 -9.63 14.51 13.31
N ALA A 284 -10.20 15.55 13.93
CA ALA A 284 -10.19 15.70 15.39
C ALA A 284 -11.10 14.68 16.12
N LYS A 285 -11.97 13.97 15.38
CA LYS A 285 -12.87 12.94 15.94
C LYS A 285 -12.37 11.52 15.70
N LEU A 286 -11.31 11.34 14.91
CA LEU A 286 -10.78 10.03 14.60
C LEU A 286 -10.01 9.45 15.80
N PRO A 287 -10.38 8.25 16.27
CA PRO A 287 -9.57 7.50 17.24
C PRO A 287 -8.55 6.61 16.53
N PRO A 288 -7.59 6.03 17.23
CA PRO A 288 -6.86 4.86 16.75
C PRO A 288 -7.82 3.70 16.48
N LEU A 289 -7.69 3.08 15.30
CA LEU A 289 -8.64 2.09 14.78
C LEU A 289 -8.05 0.68 14.72
N VAL A 290 -8.92 -0.32 14.84
CA VAL A 290 -8.61 -1.74 14.71
C VAL A 290 -9.70 -2.41 13.88
N THR A 291 -9.33 -3.22 12.89
CA THR A 291 -10.31 -4.08 12.22
C THR A 291 -10.63 -5.29 13.09
N TRP A 292 -11.91 -5.60 13.27
CA TRP A 292 -12.36 -6.72 14.07
C TRP A 292 -12.77 -7.95 13.25
N GLY A 293 -13.00 -7.79 11.96
CA GLY A 293 -13.52 -8.83 11.08
C GLY A 293 -12.56 -9.22 9.96
N THR A 294 -13.12 -9.68 8.84
CA THR A 294 -12.39 -10.26 7.69
C THR A 294 -12.31 -9.32 6.49
N ASN A 295 -12.62 -8.05 6.67
CA ASN A 295 -12.40 -7.00 5.67
C ASN A 295 -12.13 -5.64 6.34
N PRO A 296 -11.53 -4.66 5.63
CA PRO A 296 -11.17 -3.38 6.22
C PRO A 296 -12.34 -2.47 6.62
N GLU A 297 -13.56 -2.69 6.11
CA GLU A 297 -14.73 -1.89 6.54
C GLU A 297 -15.22 -2.29 7.94
N GLN A 298 -14.86 -3.51 8.39
CA GLN A 298 -15.20 -4.01 9.73
C GLN A 298 -14.20 -3.46 10.76
N VAL A 299 -14.29 -2.19 11.03
CA VAL A 299 -13.37 -1.39 11.85
C VAL A 299 -14.08 -0.70 13.00
N VAL A 300 -13.39 -0.60 14.13
CA VAL A 300 -13.86 0.11 15.34
C VAL A 300 -12.71 0.81 16.03
N SER A 301 -13.05 1.74 16.96
CA SER A 301 -12.04 2.32 17.87
C SER A 301 -11.37 1.23 18.72
N VAL A 302 -10.10 1.41 19.01
CA VAL A 302 -9.34 0.53 19.93
C VAL A 302 -9.97 0.47 21.32
N THR A 303 -10.64 1.53 21.77
CA THR A 303 -11.38 1.59 23.05
C THR A 303 -12.81 1.05 22.94
N GLY A 304 -13.20 0.62 21.74
CA GLY A 304 -14.56 0.14 21.44
C GLY A 304 -14.74 -1.36 21.72
N ARG A 305 -15.80 -1.85 21.14
CA ARG A 305 -16.20 -3.26 21.20
C ARG A 305 -16.52 -3.80 19.82
N VAL A 306 -16.34 -5.08 19.65
CA VAL A 306 -16.84 -5.82 18.49
C VAL A 306 -18.36 -5.60 18.41
N PRO A 307 -18.92 -5.16 17.26
CA PRO A 307 -20.36 -4.93 17.13
C PRO A 307 -21.17 -6.19 17.42
N ARG A 308 -22.33 -6.02 18.05
CA ARG A 308 -23.30 -7.09 18.21
C ARG A 308 -24.13 -7.23 16.93
N LEU A 309 -24.52 -8.44 16.57
CA LEU A 309 -25.28 -8.70 15.34
C LEU A 309 -26.61 -7.94 15.31
N GLU A 310 -27.27 -7.79 16.46
CA GLU A 310 -28.51 -7.03 16.61
C GLU A 310 -28.37 -5.53 16.40
N GLU A 311 -27.13 -4.99 16.50
CA GLU A 311 -26.81 -3.57 16.26
C GLU A 311 -26.63 -3.27 14.76
N ILE A 312 -26.50 -4.30 13.91
CA ILE A 312 -26.30 -4.17 12.48
C ILE A 312 -27.66 -4.23 11.77
N ALA A 313 -28.14 -3.06 11.32
CA ALA A 313 -29.47 -2.95 10.71
C ALA A 313 -29.58 -3.66 9.35
N ASP A 314 -28.57 -3.55 8.50
CA ASP A 314 -28.52 -4.18 7.18
C ASP A 314 -28.37 -5.69 7.30
N ALA A 315 -29.29 -6.45 6.67
CA ALA A 315 -29.33 -7.91 6.77
C ALA A 315 -28.09 -8.58 6.12
N HIS A 316 -27.62 -8.06 4.99
CA HIS A 316 -26.45 -8.62 4.30
C HIS A 316 -25.16 -8.34 5.10
N LYS A 317 -25.02 -7.12 5.63
CA LYS A 317 -23.89 -6.78 6.50
C LYS A 317 -23.90 -7.61 7.79
N ARG A 318 -25.10 -7.89 8.35
CA ARG A 318 -25.25 -8.74 9.54
C ARG A 318 -24.82 -10.17 9.27
N GLU A 319 -25.25 -10.77 8.16
CA GLU A 319 -24.82 -12.11 7.75
C GLU A 319 -23.29 -12.17 7.51
N ALA A 320 -22.73 -11.16 6.84
CA ALA A 320 -21.28 -11.04 6.66
C ALA A 320 -20.54 -10.90 8.00
N ALA A 321 -21.10 -10.13 8.94
CA ALA A 321 -20.55 -9.97 10.29
C ALA A 321 -20.58 -11.29 11.08
N GLU A 322 -21.65 -12.08 10.99
CA GLU A 322 -21.76 -13.39 11.63
C GLU A 322 -20.65 -14.33 11.15
N ARG A 323 -20.44 -14.41 9.85
CA ARG A 323 -19.35 -15.21 9.26
C ARG A 323 -17.97 -14.72 9.72
N SER A 324 -17.76 -13.41 9.74
CA SER A 324 -16.52 -12.81 10.20
C SER A 324 -16.24 -13.11 11.67
N LEU A 325 -17.25 -13.00 12.54
CA LEU A 325 -17.12 -13.33 13.97
C LEU A 325 -16.75 -14.79 14.17
N ALA A 326 -17.41 -15.69 13.43
CA ALA A 326 -17.10 -17.14 13.48
C ALA A 326 -15.66 -17.43 13.06
N TYR A 327 -15.20 -16.83 11.93
CA TYR A 327 -13.83 -16.99 11.44
C TYR A 327 -12.80 -16.42 12.41
N MET A 328 -13.03 -15.16 12.85
CA MET A 328 -12.14 -14.49 13.79
C MET A 328 -12.19 -15.05 15.21
N GLY A 329 -13.16 -15.92 15.52
CA GLY A 329 -13.35 -16.47 16.86
C GLY A 329 -13.61 -15.41 17.90
N LEU A 330 -14.42 -14.40 17.54
CA LEU A 330 -14.82 -13.28 18.40
C LEU A 330 -16.30 -13.35 18.71
N LYS A 331 -16.70 -12.65 19.76
CA LYS A 331 -18.10 -12.51 20.16
C LYS A 331 -18.55 -11.06 20.07
N GLY A 332 -19.77 -10.83 19.63
CA GLY A 332 -20.38 -9.50 19.67
C GLY A 332 -20.37 -8.93 21.10
N GLY A 333 -19.98 -7.66 21.25
CA GLY A 333 -19.82 -6.98 22.52
C GLY A 333 -18.49 -7.19 23.24
N GLU A 334 -17.60 -8.05 22.74
CA GLU A 334 -16.24 -8.23 23.26
C GLU A 334 -15.43 -6.94 23.15
N LYS A 335 -14.70 -6.54 24.19
CA LYS A 335 -13.83 -5.36 24.11
C LYS A 335 -12.64 -5.65 23.21
N ILE A 336 -12.24 -4.68 22.42
CA ILE A 336 -11.02 -4.80 21.59
C ILE A 336 -9.79 -5.03 22.47
N SER A 337 -9.71 -4.39 23.62
CA SER A 337 -8.62 -4.58 24.60
C SER A 337 -8.54 -5.98 25.20
N ASP A 338 -9.59 -6.79 25.14
CA ASP A 338 -9.57 -8.15 25.68
C ASP A 338 -9.09 -9.20 24.67
N ILE A 339 -8.86 -8.78 23.41
CA ILE A 339 -8.43 -9.66 22.32
C ILE A 339 -6.92 -9.92 22.43
N ALA A 340 -6.57 -11.14 22.85
CA ALA A 340 -5.18 -11.59 22.92
C ALA A 340 -4.58 -11.85 21.54
N LEU A 341 -3.26 -11.70 21.43
CA LEU A 341 -2.49 -11.81 20.19
C LEU A 341 -1.44 -12.91 20.30
N ASP A 342 -1.20 -13.61 19.17
CA ASP A 342 -0.13 -14.59 19.01
C ASP A 342 1.04 -14.01 18.21
N ARG A 343 0.73 -13.12 17.26
CA ARG A 343 1.69 -12.55 16.30
C ARG A 343 1.53 -11.04 16.18
N VAL A 344 2.64 -10.37 15.89
CA VAL A 344 2.66 -8.98 15.42
C VAL A 344 3.54 -8.87 14.19
N PHE A 345 3.00 -8.26 13.14
CA PHE A 345 3.69 -7.99 11.89
C PHE A 345 3.72 -6.49 11.59
N ILE A 346 4.92 -5.93 11.54
CA ILE A 346 5.16 -4.55 11.07
C ILE A 346 5.94 -4.62 9.77
N GLY A 347 5.26 -4.31 8.67
CA GLY A 347 5.77 -4.50 7.32
C GLY A 347 4.76 -4.08 6.27
N SER A 348 4.87 -4.63 5.05
CA SER A 348 3.98 -4.36 3.91
C SER A 348 4.25 -3.03 3.19
N CYS A 349 3.82 -2.93 1.92
CA CYS A 349 3.86 -1.67 1.17
C CYS A 349 3.07 -0.54 1.84
N THR A 350 2.18 -0.86 2.77
CA THR A 350 1.38 0.12 3.49
C THR A 350 2.21 0.85 4.54
N ASN A 351 2.94 0.11 5.40
CA ASN A 351 3.62 0.65 6.58
C ASN A 351 4.96 -0.07 6.88
N ALA A 352 5.92 0.06 5.97
CA ALA A 352 7.28 -0.47 6.15
C ALA A 352 8.36 0.55 5.78
N ARG A 353 8.03 1.84 5.79
CA ARG A 353 8.96 2.94 5.50
C ARG A 353 9.65 3.39 6.76
N ILE A 354 10.71 4.19 6.63
CA ILE A 354 11.53 4.61 7.77
C ILE A 354 10.73 5.33 8.87
N GLU A 355 9.72 6.13 8.49
CA GLU A 355 8.87 6.83 9.45
C GLU A 355 8.03 5.85 10.28
N ASP A 356 7.50 4.79 9.64
CA ASP A 356 6.75 3.72 10.30
C ASP A 356 7.62 2.98 11.33
N LEU A 357 8.86 2.65 10.96
CA LEU A 357 9.81 1.99 11.84
C LEU A 357 10.21 2.89 13.02
N ARG A 358 10.45 4.18 12.76
CA ARG A 358 10.73 5.16 13.84
C ARG A 358 9.55 5.28 14.81
N ALA A 359 8.32 5.28 14.29
CA ALA A 359 7.11 5.35 15.13
C ALA A 359 6.98 4.10 16.01
N ALA A 360 7.17 2.91 15.43
CA ALA A 360 7.14 1.65 16.18
C ALA A 360 8.28 1.55 17.22
N ALA A 361 9.50 1.94 16.84
CA ALA A 361 10.66 1.89 17.72
C ALA A 361 10.47 2.75 18.98
N ARG A 362 9.90 3.96 18.85
CA ARG A 362 9.59 4.83 20.01
C ARG A 362 8.65 4.18 21.02
N ILE A 363 7.74 3.31 20.55
CA ILE A 363 6.78 2.61 21.42
C ILE A 363 7.47 1.51 22.22
N VAL A 364 8.44 0.79 21.63
CA VAL A 364 9.04 -0.41 22.22
C VAL A 364 10.38 -0.15 22.89
N ASP A 365 10.95 1.06 22.76
CA ASP A 365 12.24 1.38 23.37
C ASP A 365 12.20 1.20 24.90
N GLY A 366 13.14 0.41 25.43
CA GLY A 366 13.22 0.04 26.84
C GLY A 366 12.19 -1.00 27.30
N LYS A 367 11.30 -1.48 26.41
CA LYS A 367 10.26 -2.47 26.73
C LYS A 367 10.59 -3.84 26.11
N ARG A 368 9.75 -4.84 26.39
CA ARG A 368 9.90 -6.18 25.83
C ARG A 368 8.57 -6.67 25.25
N VAL A 369 8.65 -7.40 24.16
CA VAL A 369 7.53 -8.15 23.57
C VAL A 369 6.97 -9.12 24.62
N HIS A 370 5.65 -9.19 24.71
CA HIS A 370 4.94 -10.10 25.61
C HIS A 370 5.33 -11.55 25.34
N ALA A 371 5.49 -12.34 26.40
CA ALA A 371 6.02 -13.72 26.30
C ALA A 371 5.24 -14.65 25.36
N ASN A 372 3.94 -14.38 25.15
CA ASN A 372 3.07 -15.17 24.28
C ASN A 372 3.03 -14.64 22.84
N VAL A 373 3.73 -13.55 22.49
CA VAL A 373 3.69 -12.92 21.19
C VAL A 373 5.01 -13.14 20.47
N SER A 374 4.94 -13.56 19.22
CA SER A 374 6.05 -13.51 18.27
C SER A 374 5.89 -12.29 17.38
N ALA A 375 6.86 -11.41 17.39
CA ALA A 375 6.78 -10.13 16.69
C ALA A 375 7.92 -10.00 15.67
N MET A 376 7.61 -9.48 14.46
CA MET A 376 8.60 -9.27 13.41
C MET A 376 8.50 -7.88 12.79
N ILE A 377 9.66 -7.36 12.40
CA ILE A 377 9.81 -6.14 11.61
C ILE A 377 10.39 -6.52 10.25
N VAL A 378 9.71 -6.10 9.18
CA VAL A 378 10.17 -6.29 7.81
C VAL A 378 10.31 -4.91 7.15
N PRO A 379 11.52 -4.37 7.01
CA PRO A 379 11.75 -3.12 6.29
C PRO A 379 11.25 -3.19 4.86
N GLY A 380 10.75 -2.09 4.33
CA GLY A 380 10.13 -2.08 3.01
C GLY A 380 11.11 -2.16 1.84
N SER A 381 12.36 -1.78 2.06
CA SER A 381 13.45 -1.87 1.07
C SER A 381 14.80 -2.01 1.74
N GLY A 382 15.82 -2.40 0.98
CA GLY A 382 17.20 -2.43 1.46
C GLY A 382 17.71 -1.06 1.85
N LEU A 383 17.24 0.01 1.21
CA LEU A 383 17.57 1.39 1.58
C LEU A 383 16.93 1.78 2.92
N VAL A 384 15.67 1.43 3.14
CA VAL A 384 15.00 1.63 4.45
C VAL A 384 15.71 0.84 5.54
N LYS A 385 16.05 -0.44 5.27
CA LYS A 385 16.80 -1.28 6.22
C LYS A 385 18.12 -0.65 6.60
N GLN A 386 18.90 -0.24 5.61
CA GLN A 386 20.21 0.39 5.81
C GLN A 386 20.11 1.69 6.64
N GLN A 387 19.08 2.51 6.34
CA GLN A 387 18.83 3.73 7.11
C GLN A 387 18.41 3.41 8.54
N ALA A 388 17.52 2.45 8.75
CA ALA A 388 17.07 2.05 10.09
C ALA A 388 18.22 1.50 10.94
N GLU A 389 19.13 0.71 10.35
CA GLU A 389 20.33 0.20 11.01
C GLU A 389 21.32 1.32 11.34
N ALA A 390 21.50 2.28 10.44
CA ALA A 390 22.34 3.47 10.70
C ALA A 390 21.80 4.33 11.87
N GLU A 391 20.49 4.37 12.03
CA GLU A 391 19.80 5.05 13.14
C GLU A 391 19.72 4.18 14.43
N GLY A 392 20.12 2.91 14.36
CA GLY A 392 20.11 1.97 15.49
C GLY A 392 18.72 1.43 15.83
N LEU A 393 17.73 1.57 14.95
CA LEU A 393 16.36 1.07 15.17
C LEU A 393 16.32 -0.46 15.28
N ASP A 394 17.14 -1.16 14.50
CA ASP A 394 17.33 -2.61 14.55
C ASP A 394 17.69 -3.08 15.97
N LYS A 395 18.60 -2.37 16.64
CA LYS A 395 19.03 -2.69 18.01
C LYS A 395 17.91 -2.51 19.03
N ILE A 396 17.07 -1.47 18.84
CA ILE A 396 15.88 -1.26 19.68
C ILE A 396 14.92 -2.44 19.53
N PHE A 397 14.58 -2.83 18.29
CA PHE A 397 13.68 -3.94 18.02
C PHE A 397 14.22 -5.29 18.51
N LEU A 398 15.47 -5.60 18.21
CA LEU A 398 16.12 -6.83 18.69
C LEU A 398 16.15 -6.91 20.22
N LYS A 399 16.50 -5.80 20.89
CA LYS A 399 16.49 -5.73 22.37
C LYS A 399 15.08 -5.90 22.94
N ALA A 400 14.06 -5.41 22.26
CA ALA A 400 12.67 -5.60 22.63
C ALA A 400 12.17 -7.04 22.38
N GLY A 401 12.84 -7.83 21.55
CA GLY A 401 12.48 -9.21 21.24
C GLY A 401 11.74 -9.38 19.90
N PHE A 402 11.80 -8.39 19.02
CA PHE A 402 11.34 -8.54 17.63
C PHE A 402 12.38 -9.27 16.78
N GLU A 403 11.90 -10.00 15.79
CA GLU A 403 12.74 -10.47 14.69
C GLU A 403 12.99 -9.33 13.70
N TRP A 404 14.25 -9.08 13.35
CA TRP A 404 14.67 -8.12 12.33
C TRP A 404 14.93 -8.85 11.02
N ARG A 405 14.15 -8.54 9.99
CA ARG A 405 14.07 -9.33 8.75
C ARG A 405 14.71 -8.62 7.55
N GLU A 406 14.90 -9.35 6.46
CA GLU A 406 15.26 -8.82 5.15
C GLU A 406 14.03 -8.20 4.46
N PRO A 407 14.22 -7.20 3.57
CA PRO A 407 13.12 -6.49 2.90
C PRO A 407 12.30 -7.38 1.98
N GLY A 408 10.97 -7.21 1.97
CA GLY A 408 10.06 -7.93 1.08
C GLY A 408 8.62 -7.84 1.54
N CYS A 409 7.71 -8.45 0.79
CA CYS A 409 6.29 -8.48 1.12
C CYS A 409 5.97 -9.33 2.36
N SER A 410 6.79 -10.37 2.65
CA SER A 410 6.67 -11.17 3.87
C SER A 410 5.24 -11.67 4.12
N MET A 411 4.75 -11.57 5.36
CA MET A 411 3.41 -11.98 5.76
C MET A 411 2.27 -11.20 5.09
N CYS A 412 2.54 -10.16 4.28
CA CYS A 412 1.45 -9.40 3.66
C CYS A 412 0.51 -10.27 2.81
N LEU A 413 1.01 -11.34 2.20
CA LEU A 413 0.22 -12.22 1.33
C LEU A 413 0.52 -13.73 1.46
N ALA A 414 1.40 -14.12 2.37
CA ALA A 414 1.75 -15.52 2.66
C ALA A 414 2.20 -16.36 1.43
N MET A 415 2.83 -15.73 0.43
CA MET A 415 3.45 -16.40 -0.74
C MET A 415 4.91 -16.83 -0.49
N ASN A 416 5.41 -16.61 0.70
CA ASN A 416 6.75 -16.92 1.17
C ASN A 416 6.66 -17.68 2.50
N PRO A 417 7.77 -18.07 3.13
CA PRO A 417 7.75 -18.82 4.39
C PRO A 417 7.08 -18.10 5.58
N ASP A 418 6.95 -16.78 5.54
CA ASP A 418 6.34 -16.00 6.61
C ASP A 418 4.81 -16.12 6.56
N LYS A 419 4.25 -16.99 7.40
CA LYS A 419 2.82 -17.32 7.45
C LYS A 419 2.31 -17.44 8.88
N LEU A 420 1.03 -17.12 9.07
CA LEU A 420 0.31 -17.49 10.28
C LEU A 420 -0.03 -18.98 10.25
N ALA A 421 0.11 -19.63 11.39
CA ALA A 421 -0.46 -20.95 11.60
C ALA A 421 -2.00 -20.88 11.75
N PRO A 422 -2.72 -21.98 11.50
CA PRO A 422 -4.17 -22.01 11.66
C PRO A 422 -4.61 -21.59 13.05
N GLY A 423 -5.47 -20.57 13.13
CA GLY A 423 -6.00 -20.01 14.36
C GLY A 423 -5.16 -18.93 15.01
N GLU A 424 -3.89 -18.74 14.61
CA GLU A 424 -3.07 -17.64 15.12
C GLU A 424 -3.70 -16.28 14.78
N ARG A 425 -3.61 -15.36 15.73
CA ARG A 425 -4.14 -14.00 15.66
C ARG A 425 -3.01 -12.99 15.58
N CYS A 426 -3.07 -12.13 14.55
CA CYS A 426 -2.03 -11.16 14.26
C CYS A 426 -2.56 -9.72 14.29
N ALA A 427 -1.86 -8.83 15.01
CA ALA A 427 -1.93 -7.40 14.77
C ALA A 427 -0.95 -7.04 13.65
N SER A 428 -1.46 -6.48 12.56
CA SER A 428 -0.72 -6.33 11.31
C SER A 428 -0.82 -4.92 10.75
N THR A 429 0.29 -4.40 10.24
CA THR A 429 0.31 -3.13 9.50
C THR A 429 0.08 -3.31 8.01
N SER A 430 -0.27 -4.52 7.55
CA SER A 430 -0.64 -4.76 6.16
C SER A 430 -1.95 -4.04 5.76
N ASN A 431 -2.38 -4.24 4.53
CA ASN A 431 -3.52 -3.55 3.93
C ASN A 431 -4.78 -4.42 3.84
N ARG A 432 -4.65 -5.74 3.88
CA ARG A 432 -5.75 -6.70 3.73
C ARG A 432 -5.80 -7.70 4.87
N ASN A 433 -7.02 -8.07 5.27
CA ASN A 433 -7.28 -9.03 6.34
C ASN A 433 -8.37 -10.05 5.99
N PHE A 434 -8.61 -10.32 4.71
CA PHE A 434 -9.56 -11.37 4.34
C PHE A 434 -9.08 -12.75 4.78
N GLU A 435 -10.01 -13.70 4.84
CA GLU A 435 -9.76 -15.07 5.30
C GLU A 435 -8.55 -15.71 4.60
N GLY A 436 -7.58 -16.15 5.36
CA GLY A 436 -6.37 -16.79 4.85
C GLY A 436 -5.30 -15.88 4.26
N ARG A 437 -5.49 -14.54 4.26
CA ARG A 437 -4.54 -13.60 3.63
C ARG A 437 -3.11 -13.74 4.12
N GLN A 438 -2.90 -13.89 5.43
CA GLN A 438 -1.58 -14.05 6.04
C GLN A 438 -1.24 -15.51 6.40
N GLY A 439 -2.04 -16.47 5.94
CA GLY A 439 -1.90 -17.91 6.18
C GLY A 439 -3.25 -18.58 6.35
N TYR A 440 -3.33 -19.86 6.01
CA TYR A 440 -4.57 -20.65 6.09
C TYR A 440 -5.17 -20.60 7.51
N LYS A 441 -6.42 -20.16 7.61
CA LYS A 441 -7.14 -19.91 8.87
C LYS A 441 -6.46 -18.91 9.83
N GLY A 442 -5.51 -18.10 9.36
CA GLY A 442 -4.93 -17.00 10.13
C GLY A 442 -5.92 -15.87 10.33
N ARG A 443 -5.88 -15.23 11.50
CA ARG A 443 -6.79 -14.16 11.92
C ARG A 443 -6.05 -12.83 11.99
N THR A 444 -6.32 -11.93 11.07
CA THR A 444 -5.58 -10.68 10.92
C THR A 444 -6.42 -9.46 11.32
N HIS A 445 -5.86 -8.61 12.17
CA HIS A 445 -6.39 -7.30 12.52
C HIS A 445 -5.47 -6.22 11.97
N LEU A 446 -6.01 -5.29 11.19
CA LEU A 446 -5.25 -4.16 10.65
C LEU A 446 -5.18 -3.03 11.69
N VAL A 447 -3.96 -2.52 11.89
CA VAL A 447 -3.67 -1.44 12.83
C VAL A 447 -2.51 -0.56 12.30
N SER A 448 -2.30 0.60 12.93
CA SER A 448 -1.14 1.44 12.65
C SER A 448 0.16 0.84 13.22
N PRO A 449 1.35 1.26 12.75
CA PRO A 449 2.64 0.77 13.27
C PRO A 449 2.81 0.95 14.78
N ALA A 450 2.42 2.11 15.31
CA ALA A 450 2.49 2.37 16.75
C ALA A 450 1.55 1.44 17.54
N MET A 451 0.33 1.21 17.02
CA MET A 451 -0.64 0.27 17.62
C MET A 451 -0.12 -1.16 17.60
N ALA A 452 0.47 -1.61 16.48
CA ALA A 452 1.07 -2.95 16.38
C ALA A 452 2.22 -3.11 17.38
N ALA A 453 3.08 -2.11 17.50
CA ALA A 453 4.21 -2.12 18.42
C ALA A 453 3.75 -2.17 19.89
N ALA A 454 2.76 -1.36 20.27
CA ALA A 454 2.18 -1.38 21.62
C ALA A 454 1.51 -2.72 21.93
N ALA A 455 0.77 -3.26 20.96
CA ALA A 455 0.11 -4.55 21.08
C ALA A 455 1.12 -5.72 21.23
N ALA A 456 2.30 -5.63 20.61
CA ALA A 456 3.37 -6.62 20.80
C ALA A 456 3.86 -6.66 22.24
N VAL A 457 3.99 -5.50 22.88
CA VAL A 457 4.44 -5.41 24.27
C VAL A 457 3.34 -5.83 25.25
N ALA A 458 2.09 -5.43 25.00
CA ALA A 458 0.97 -5.71 25.89
C ALA A 458 0.45 -7.16 25.76
N GLY A 459 0.60 -7.81 24.61
CA GLY A 459 -0.02 -9.11 24.29
C GLY A 459 -1.48 -9.03 23.85
N HIS A 460 -2.04 -7.83 23.78
CA HIS A 460 -3.41 -7.52 23.37
C HIS A 460 -3.47 -6.09 22.81
N PHE A 461 -4.62 -5.67 22.25
CA PHE A 461 -4.76 -4.30 21.77
C PHE A 461 -4.85 -3.29 22.92
N VAL A 462 -4.14 -2.17 22.75
CA VAL A 462 -4.09 -1.06 23.71
C VAL A 462 -4.19 0.28 23.00
N ASP A 463 -4.69 1.29 23.68
CA ASP A 463 -4.75 2.65 23.13
C ASP A 463 -3.37 3.31 23.24
N VAL A 464 -2.74 3.58 22.10
CA VAL A 464 -1.40 4.22 22.07
C VAL A 464 -1.40 5.65 22.60
N ARG A 465 -2.55 6.30 22.76
CA ARG A 465 -2.67 7.63 23.35
C ARG A 465 -2.39 7.61 24.86
N GLU A 466 -2.60 6.47 25.48
CA GLU A 466 -2.34 6.21 26.91
C GLU A 466 -0.98 5.51 27.16
N TRP A 467 -0.20 5.31 26.10
CA TRP A 467 1.07 4.59 26.14
C TRP A 467 2.21 5.49 26.65
N ASN A 468 2.74 5.16 27.85
CA ASN A 468 3.83 5.86 28.51
C ASN A 468 5.16 5.11 28.40
#